data_180360b3bfbbc0db0f36560a400b4e7f
#
_entry.id   180360b3bfbbc0db0f36560a400b4e7f
#
_cell.length_a   1.000
_cell.length_b   1.000
_cell.length_c   1.000
_cell.angle_alpha   90.00
_cell.angle_beta   90.00
_cell.angle_gamma   90.00
#
_symmetry.space_group_name_H-M   'P 1'
#
loop_
_entity.id
_entity.type
_entity.pdbx_description
1 polymer ?
#
loop_
_entity_poly.entity_id
_entity_poly.type
_entity_poly.pdbx_seq_one_letter_code
_entity_poly.pdbx_strand_id
1 'polypeptide(L)'
;MEPRAAAIAYGPDWPPVKLRTYLVEDNATIRENLIGTLEELAAVEAVGIAETEDDGKAWLASHPSQWDLAIVDLFLRQGSGLGVLAACRERQAHQKIVVLSNYATPEVRMRCAQLGVDAVFDKSNEIDALVDYCIEHGSAGAHLRQ
;
A
#
# COMPACT_ATOMS: atom_id res chain seq x y z
N MET A 1 -5.52 34.25 -4.35
CA MET A 1 -5.47 33.44 -3.91
C MET A 1 -5.21 32.98 -3.83
N GLU A 2 -5.21 33.18 -3.85
CA GLU A 2 -5.06 32.47 -3.49
C GLU A 2 -4.65 31.97 -3.39
N PRO A 3 -4.54 32.29 -3.34
CA PRO A 3 -4.29 31.53 -2.96
C PRO A 3 -3.88 31.15 -2.83
N ARG A 4 -3.81 31.49 -2.78
CA ARG A 4 -3.55 30.80 -2.32
C ARG A 4 -3.28 30.37 -1.88
N ALA A 5 -3.31 30.74 -2.02
CA ALA A 5 -3.23 30.02 -1.32
C ALA A 5 -2.91 29.49 -1.19
N ALA A 6 -2.83 29.91 -1.31
CA ALA A 6 -2.68 29.15 -0.89
C ALA A 6 -2.36 28.56 -0.97
N ALA A 7 -2.26 28.98 -1.12
CA ALA A 7 -2.15 28.14 -0.94
C ALA A 7 -1.88 27.67 -0.90
N ILE A 8 -1.88 28.02 -1.05
CA ILE A 8 -1.90 27.36 -0.80
C ILE A 8 -1.73 26.76 -0.60
N ALA A 9 -1.66 27.25 -0.70
CA ALA A 9 -1.67 26.41 -0.33
C ALA A 9 -1.47 25.97 -0.48
N TYR A 10 -1.24 26.13 -0.77
CA TYR A 10 -1.17 25.40 -0.83
C TYR A 10 -0.59 25.20 -1.08
N GLY A 11 -0.05 25.74 -1.03
CA GLY A 11 0.14 25.21 -1.24
C GLY A 11 -0.25 24.74 -1.59
N PRO A 12 -0.18 24.74 -1.39
CA PRO A 12 -0.81 23.98 -1.84
C PRO A 12 -1.18 22.98 -2.68
N ASP A 13 -1.25 21.94 -2.48
CA ASP A 13 -1.52 20.95 -3.47
C ASP A 13 -2.97 20.99 -3.87
N TRP A 14 -3.23 21.15 -5.13
CA TRP A 14 -4.62 21.19 -5.55
C TRP A 14 -4.72 20.68 -6.98
N PRO A 15 -5.40 19.54 -7.23
CA PRO A 15 -6.06 18.69 -6.21
C PRO A 15 -5.02 17.97 -5.35
N PRO A 16 -5.41 17.44 -4.17
CA PRO A 16 -4.47 16.71 -3.31
C PRO A 16 -3.86 15.53 -4.05
N VAL A 17 -2.59 15.27 -3.78
CA VAL A 17 -1.89 14.14 -4.37
C VAL A 17 -2.33 12.86 -3.65
N LYS A 18 -2.80 11.88 -4.42
CA LYS A 18 -3.27 10.62 -3.87
C LYS A 18 -2.11 9.65 -3.68
N LEU A 19 -2.26 8.78 -2.69
CA LEU A 19 -1.30 7.70 -2.42
C LEU A 19 -1.53 6.60 -3.45
N ARG A 20 -0.56 6.41 -4.35
CA ARG A 20 -0.66 5.39 -5.40
C ARG A 20 -0.42 4.02 -4.79
N THR A 21 -1.44 3.19 -4.78
CA THR A 21 -1.46 1.95 -4.03
C THR A 21 -1.57 0.74 -4.95
N TYR A 22 -0.66 -0.20 -4.76
CA TYR A 22 -0.65 -1.48 -5.44
C TYR A 22 -1.13 -2.56 -4.47
N LEU A 23 -2.01 -3.46 -4.92
CA LEU A 23 -2.65 -4.43 -4.05
C LEU A 23 -2.48 -5.84 -4.57
N VAL A 24 -1.96 -6.74 -3.74
CA VAL A 24 -1.84 -8.16 -4.04
C VAL A 24 -2.79 -8.94 -3.13
N GLU A 25 -3.88 -9.42 -3.70
CA GLU A 25 -4.96 -10.11 -2.99
C GLU A 25 -5.72 -10.98 -3.98
N ASP A 26 -5.84 -12.27 -3.72
CA ASP A 26 -6.48 -13.20 -4.66
C ASP A 26 -8.00 -13.24 -4.55
N ASN A 27 -8.59 -12.74 -3.48
CA ASN A 27 -10.05 -12.71 -3.33
C ASN A 27 -10.59 -11.39 -3.86
N ALA A 28 -11.36 -11.48 -4.95
CA ALA A 28 -11.87 -10.28 -5.65
C ALA A 28 -12.79 -9.44 -4.77
N THR A 29 -13.65 -10.09 -3.97
CA THR A 29 -14.60 -9.37 -3.10
C THR A 29 -13.85 -8.59 -2.02
N ILE A 30 -12.88 -9.24 -1.37
CA ILE A 30 -12.06 -8.59 -0.34
C ILE A 30 -11.30 -7.43 -0.95
N ARG A 31 -10.70 -7.66 -2.11
CA ARG A 31 -9.90 -6.64 -2.80
C ARG A 31 -10.73 -5.42 -3.16
N GLU A 32 -11.91 -5.64 -3.74
CA GLU A 32 -12.78 -4.54 -4.17
C GLU A 32 -13.30 -3.74 -2.98
N ASN A 33 -13.68 -4.43 -1.90
CA ASN A 33 -14.14 -3.76 -0.70
C ASN A 33 -13.04 -2.93 -0.07
N LEU A 34 -11.83 -3.48 -0.02
CA LEU A 34 -10.68 -2.78 0.56
C LEU A 34 -10.34 -1.53 -0.26
N ILE A 35 -10.26 -1.66 -1.58
CA ILE A 35 -9.98 -0.52 -2.46
C ILE A 35 -11.03 0.57 -2.26
N GLY A 36 -12.32 0.19 -2.26
CA GLY A 36 -13.40 1.16 -2.06
C GLY A 36 -13.29 1.91 -0.76
N THR A 37 -12.99 1.19 0.33
CA THR A 37 -12.82 1.78 1.65
C THR A 37 -11.64 2.77 1.67
N LEU A 38 -10.51 2.35 1.12
CA LEU A 38 -9.31 3.19 1.13
C LEU A 38 -9.46 4.41 0.22
N GLU A 39 -10.10 4.25 -0.93
CA GLU A 39 -10.32 5.39 -1.83
C GLU A 39 -11.28 6.39 -1.25
N GLU A 40 -12.27 5.93 -0.47
CA GLU A 40 -13.24 6.80 0.16
C GLU A 40 -12.66 7.54 1.36
N LEU A 41 -11.88 6.86 2.19
CA LEU A 41 -11.49 7.36 3.51
C LEU A 41 -10.06 7.91 3.60
N ALA A 42 -9.19 7.60 2.64
CA ALA A 42 -7.75 7.81 2.84
C ALA A 42 -7.02 8.44 1.65
N ALA A 43 -7.71 9.04 0.71
CA ALA A 43 -7.08 9.65 -0.48
C ALA A 43 -6.10 8.70 -1.16
N VAL A 44 -6.53 7.45 -1.35
CA VAL A 44 -5.77 6.40 -2.02
C VAL A 44 -6.26 6.26 -3.45
N GLU A 45 -5.34 5.94 -4.35
CA GLU A 45 -5.66 5.60 -5.74
C GLU A 45 -5.07 4.23 -6.03
N ALA A 46 -5.91 3.25 -6.37
CA ALA A 46 -5.42 1.91 -6.74
C ALA A 46 -4.82 1.99 -8.14
N VAL A 47 -3.52 1.71 -8.24
CA VAL A 47 -2.80 1.81 -9.53
C VAL A 47 -2.56 0.45 -10.17
N GLY A 48 -2.78 -0.64 -9.44
CA GLY A 48 -2.64 -1.98 -9.98
C GLY A 48 -3.07 -3.02 -8.96
N ILE A 49 -3.39 -4.20 -9.45
CA ILE A 49 -3.75 -5.34 -8.61
C ILE A 49 -3.07 -6.59 -9.15
N ALA A 50 -2.85 -7.57 -8.26
CA ALA A 50 -2.41 -8.91 -8.66
C ALA A 50 -3.07 -9.94 -7.76
N GLU A 51 -3.26 -11.16 -8.29
CA GLU A 51 -3.89 -12.25 -7.56
C GLU A 51 -2.92 -13.38 -7.26
N THR A 52 -1.75 -13.38 -7.90
CA THR A 52 -0.74 -14.43 -7.74
C THR A 52 0.61 -13.83 -7.46
N GLU A 53 1.52 -14.66 -6.94
CA GLU A 53 2.91 -14.25 -6.74
C GLU A 53 3.56 -13.80 -8.04
N ASP A 54 3.39 -14.59 -9.11
CA ASP A 54 4.05 -14.30 -10.39
C ASP A 54 3.57 -12.97 -10.97
N ASP A 55 2.26 -12.73 -10.96
CA ASP A 55 1.72 -11.47 -11.47
C ASP A 55 2.16 -10.29 -10.61
N GLY A 56 2.20 -10.49 -9.29
CA GLY A 56 2.67 -9.45 -8.39
C GLY A 56 4.10 -9.04 -8.66
N LYS A 57 4.97 -10.03 -8.82
CA LYS A 57 6.39 -9.78 -9.10
C LYS A 57 6.58 -9.13 -10.47
N ALA A 58 5.81 -9.57 -11.47
CA ALA A 58 5.90 -9.02 -12.82
C ALA A 58 5.51 -7.54 -12.84
N TRP A 59 4.42 -7.20 -12.15
CA TRP A 59 3.97 -5.81 -12.09
C TRP A 59 5.01 -4.91 -11.41
N LEU A 60 5.55 -5.36 -10.28
CA LEU A 60 6.56 -4.59 -9.54
C LEU A 60 7.83 -4.40 -10.37
N ALA A 61 8.24 -5.41 -11.13
CA ALA A 61 9.43 -5.32 -11.98
C ALA A 61 9.22 -4.29 -13.10
N SER A 62 8.00 -4.18 -13.63
CA SER A 62 7.72 -3.27 -14.74
C SER A 62 7.24 -1.87 -14.30
N HIS A 63 6.97 -1.68 -13.00
CA HIS A 63 6.48 -0.40 -12.47
C HIS A 63 7.24 0.01 -11.21
N PRO A 64 8.59 0.12 -11.28
CA PRO A 64 9.39 0.29 -10.05
C PRO A 64 9.16 1.62 -9.34
N SER A 65 8.66 2.62 -10.01
CA SER A 65 8.48 3.95 -9.41
C SER A 65 7.05 4.47 -9.53
N GLN A 66 6.09 3.63 -9.93
CA GLN A 66 4.72 4.07 -10.14
C GLN A 66 3.80 3.78 -8.96
N TRP A 67 4.34 3.45 -7.80
CA TRP A 67 3.55 3.17 -6.60
C TRP A 67 4.19 3.80 -5.37
N ASP A 68 3.35 4.10 -4.38
CA ASP A 68 3.81 4.65 -3.09
C ASP A 68 3.59 3.67 -1.95
N LEU A 69 2.58 2.81 -2.08
CA LEU A 69 2.22 1.82 -1.06
C LEU A 69 1.90 0.50 -1.74
N ALA A 70 2.48 -0.58 -1.23
CA ALA A 70 2.10 -1.93 -1.64
C ALA A 70 1.44 -2.62 -0.46
N ILE A 71 0.23 -3.15 -0.67
CA ILE A 71 -0.51 -3.92 0.32
C ILE A 71 -0.52 -5.35 -0.15
N VAL A 72 0.05 -6.27 0.64
CA VAL A 72 0.30 -7.64 0.21
C VAL A 72 -0.32 -8.63 1.18
N ASP A 73 -1.16 -9.54 0.67
CA ASP A 73 -1.61 -10.71 1.42
C ASP A 73 -0.54 -11.78 1.31
N LEU A 74 -0.22 -12.42 2.43
CA LEU A 74 0.81 -13.47 2.45
C LEU A 74 0.33 -14.79 1.88
N PHE A 75 -0.97 -15.09 2.02
CA PHE A 75 -1.51 -16.41 1.70
C PHE A 75 -2.35 -16.32 0.44
N LEU A 76 -1.68 -16.54 -0.69
CA LEU A 76 -2.31 -16.50 -2.02
C LEU A 76 -2.62 -17.93 -2.46
N ARG A 77 -3.65 -18.09 -3.29
CA ARG A 77 -3.97 -19.41 -3.85
C ARG A 77 -2.88 -19.93 -4.77
N GLN A 78 -2.17 -19.02 -5.45
CA GLN A 78 -1.06 -19.39 -6.32
C GLN A 78 0.18 -18.61 -5.89
N GLY A 79 1.13 -19.32 -5.32
CA GLY A 79 2.35 -18.72 -4.82
C GLY A 79 2.18 -18.17 -3.42
N SER A 80 3.06 -17.24 -3.06
CA SER A 80 3.12 -16.67 -1.71
C SER A 80 3.38 -15.19 -1.78
N GLY A 81 2.74 -14.44 -0.88
CA GLY A 81 3.05 -13.03 -0.70
C GLY A 81 4.49 -12.78 -0.27
N LEU A 82 5.13 -13.78 0.36
CA LEU A 82 6.55 -13.65 0.75
C LEU A 82 7.44 -13.40 -0.46
N GLY A 83 7.16 -14.07 -1.59
CA GLY A 83 7.92 -13.85 -2.81
C GLY A 83 7.71 -12.45 -3.38
N VAL A 84 6.48 -11.93 -3.27
CA VAL A 84 6.19 -10.55 -3.68
C VAL A 84 6.96 -9.56 -2.81
N LEU A 85 6.99 -9.79 -1.49
CA LEU A 85 7.74 -8.91 -0.57
C LEU A 85 9.23 -8.89 -0.92
N ALA A 86 9.80 -10.04 -1.23
CA ALA A 86 11.20 -10.12 -1.62
C ALA A 86 11.46 -9.32 -2.90
N ALA A 87 10.52 -9.34 -3.84
CA ALA A 87 10.67 -8.65 -5.12
C ALA A 87 10.65 -7.12 -4.99
N CYS A 88 10.01 -6.58 -3.94
CA CYS A 88 9.92 -5.13 -3.76
C CYS A 88 10.68 -4.63 -2.54
N ARG A 89 11.55 -5.47 -1.97
CA ARG A 89 12.28 -5.10 -0.77
C ARG A 89 13.15 -3.86 -0.98
N GLU A 90 13.84 -3.78 -2.10
CA GLU A 90 14.65 -2.63 -2.45
C GLU A 90 13.78 -1.61 -3.17
N ARG A 91 13.70 -0.41 -2.61
CA ARG A 91 12.75 0.60 -3.08
C ARG A 91 13.17 1.98 -2.62
N GLN A 92 12.46 2.97 -3.11
CA GLN A 92 12.68 4.36 -2.71
C GLN A 92 12.16 4.61 -1.29
N ALA A 93 12.70 5.64 -0.63
CA ALA A 93 12.40 5.90 0.78
C ALA A 93 10.91 6.16 1.04
N HIS A 94 10.21 6.79 0.08
CA HIS A 94 8.79 7.08 0.25
C HIS A 94 7.89 5.86 0.01
N GLN A 95 8.40 4.81 -0.61
CA GLN A 95 7.62 3.63 -0.93
C GLN A 95 7.53 2.72 0.29
N LYS A 96 6.30 2.44 0.73
CA LYS A 96 6.04 1.63 1.91
C LYS A 96 5.40 0.31 1.52
N ILE A 97 5.72 -0.74 2.27
CA ILE A 97 5.15 -2.07 2.09
C ILE A 97 4.42 -2.44 3.37
N VAL A 98 3.14 -2.78 3.24
CA VAL A 98 2.38 -3.30 4.38
C VAL A 98 1.81 -4.67 4.02
N VAL A 99 1.67 -5.51 5.03
CA VAL A 99 1.06 -6.83 4.93
C VAL A 99 -0.32 -6.78 5.58
N LEU A 100 -1.30 -7.36 4.92
CA LEU A 100 -2.64 -7.51 5.45
C LEU A 100 -2.96 -9.00 5.45
N SER A 101 -3.13 -9.60 6.64
CA SER A 101 -3.21 -11.05 6.76
C SER A 101 -4.20 -11.45 7.86
N ASN A 102 -4.88 -12.61 7.65
CA ASN A 102 -5.68 -13.21 8.70
C ASN A 102 -4.83 -13.88 9.77
N TYR A 103 -3.52 -14.02 9.53
CA TYR A 103 -2.62 -14.73 10.43
C TYR A 103 -1.48 -13.82 10.90
N ALA A 104 -1.84 -12.67 11.48
CA ALA A 104 -0.85 -11.69 11.96
C ALA A 104 -0.32 -12.08 13.34
N THR A 105 0.25 -13.29 13.43
CA THR A 105 0.88 -13.80 14.66
C THR A 105 2.21 -13.11 14.92
N PRO A 106 2.75 -13.19 16.16
CA PRO A 106 4.08 -12.64 16.43
C PRO A 106 5.16 -13.19 15.50
N GLU A 107 5.09 -14.47 15.15
CA GLU A 107 6.05 -15.09 14.24
C GLU A 107 5.95 -14.50 12.84
N VAL A 108 4.73 -14.32 12.34
CA VAL A 108 4.50 -13.71 11.03
C VAL A 108 4.98 -12.27 11.02
N ARG A 109 4.68 -11.52 12.08
CA ARG A 109 5.12 -10.12 12.18
C ARG A 109 6.64 -10.02 12.19
N MET A 110 7.32 -10.91 12.91
CA MET A 110 8.77 -10.95 12.93
C MET A 110 9.35 -11.28 11.56
N ARG A 111 8.78 -12.27 10.88
CA ARG A 111 9.23 -12.64 9.53
C ARG A 111 9.09 -11.48 8.56
N CYS A 112 7.96 -10.78 8.62
CA CYS A 112 7.72 -9.62 7.77
C CYS A 112 8.72 -8.50 8.04
N ALA A 113 9.02 -8.25 9.32
CA ALA A 113 10.02 -7.24 9.68
C ALA A 113 11.39 -7.59 9.10
N GLN A 114 11.77 -8.86 9.14
CA GLN A 114 13.03 -9.32 8.56
C GLN A 114 13.09 -9.12 7.04
N LEU A 115 11.92 -9.14 6.38
CA LEU A 115 11.82 -8.92 4.95
C LEU A 115 11.69 -7.44 4.58
N GLY A 116 11.77 -6.54 5.56
CA GLY A 116 11.73 -5.10 5.30
C GLY A 116 10.33 -4.52 5.18
N VAL A 117 9.31 -5.22 5.69
CA VAL A 117 7.93 -4.74 5.69
C VAL A 117 7.78 -3.61 6.71
N ASP A 118 7.07 -2.56 6.34
CA ASP A 118 6.91 -1.38 7.19
C ASP A 118 5.84 -1.56 8.27
N ALA A 119 4.79 -2.35 7.98
CA ALA A 119 3.73 -2.61 8.96
C ALA A 119 2.96 -3.87 8.59
N VAL A 120 2.37 -4.52 9.59
CA VAL A 120 1.52 -5.70 9.41
C VAL A 120 0.18 -5.44 10.08
N PHE A 121 -0.91 -5.70 9.37
CA PHE A 121 -2.27 -5.51 9.89
C PHE A 121 -3.07 -6.79 9.79
N ASP A 122 -3.90 -7.03 10.80
CA ASP A 122 -4.81 -8.18 10.85
C ASP A 122 -6.07 -7.85 10.03
N LYS A 123 -6.41 -8.71 9.07
CA LYS A 123 -7.59 -8.51 8.21
C LYS A 123 -8.88 -8.47 8.99
N SER A 124 -8.95 -9.20 10.10
CA SER A 124 -10.20 -9.38 10.85
C SER A 124 -10.53 -8.16 11.71
N ASN A 125 -9.53 -7.46 12.24
CA ASN A 125 -9.80 -6.44 13.23
C ASN A 125 -8.88 -5.21 13.18
N GLU A 126 -8.04 -5.07 12.15
CA GLU A 126 -7.13 -3.93 12.04
C GLU A 126 -7.28 -3.13 10.74
N ILE A 127 -8.42 -3.26 10.06
CA ILE A 127 -8.65 -2.47 8.84
C ILE A 127 -8.66 -0.98 9.16
N ASP A 128 -9.22 -0.57 10.30
CA ASP A 128 -9.22 0.84 10.69
C ASP A 128 -7.79 1.36 10.88
N ALA A 129 -6.92 0.53 11.44
CA ALA A 129 -5.51 0.90 11.61
C ALA A 129 -4.82 1.06 10.25
N LEU A 130 -5.16 0.22 9.28
CA LEU A 130 -4.63 0.37 7.93
C LEU A 130 -5.10 1.68 7.28
N VAL A 131 -6.38 2.03 7.45
CA VAL A 131 -6.90 3.31 6.95
C VAL A 131 -6.11 4.47 7.56
N ASP A 132 -5.91 4.45 8.88
CA ASP A 132 -5.14 5.48 9.57
C ASP A 132 -3.71 5.56 9.07
N TYR A 133 -3.09 4.41 8.83
CA TYR A 133 -1.74 4.35 8.26
C TYR A 133 -1.70 5.05 6.89
N CYS A 134 -2.68 4.78 6.04
CA CYS A 134 -2.73 5.40 4.71
C CYS A 134 -2.93 6.91 4.80
N ILE A 135 -3.77 7.37 5.72
CA ILE A 135 -3.99 8.81 5.93
C ILE A 135 -2.69 9.48 6.35
N GLU A 136 -2.00 8.89 7.32
CA GLU A 136 -0.78 9.44 7.87
C GLU A 136 0.35 9.47 6.84
N HIS A 137 0.57 8.36 6.13
CA HIS A 137 1.69 8.23 5.20
C HIS A 137 1.38 8.78 3.82
N GLY A 138 0.11 8.99 3.49
CA GLY A 138 -0.28 9.57 2.22
C GLY A 138 0.35 10.93 1.98
N SER A 139 0.22 11.83 2.95
CA SER A 139 0.81 13.17 2.83
C SER A 139 2.33 13.11 2.79
N ALA A 140 2.93 12.27 3.65
CA ALA A 140 4.38 12.13 3.69
C ALA A 140 4.92 11.54 2.39
N GLY A 141 4.26 10.51 1.85
CA GLY A 141 4.65 9.90 0.60
C GLY A 141 4.55 10.87 -0.57
N ALA A 142 3.46 11.62 -0.65
CA ALA A 142 3.26 12.61 -1.70
C ALA A 142 4.33 13.70 -1.63
N HIS A 143 4.65 14.14 -0.42
CA HIS A 143 5.69 15.16 -0.22
C HIS A 143 7.05 14.66 -0.68
N LEU A 144 7.41 13.44 -0.31
CA LEU A 144 8.70 12.87 -0.69
C LEU A 144 8.84 12.64 -2.19
N ARG A 145 7.72 12.39 -2.88
CA ARG A 145 7.72 12.22 -4.33
C ARG A 145 8.08 13.51 -5.08
N GLN A 146 7.73 14.61 -4.48
CA GLN A 146 7.95 15.91 -5.08
C GLN A 146 9.39 16.38 -4.84
#